data_5849cb0173983881ec6cded44f4d33f6
#
_entry.id   5849cb0173983881ec6cded44f4d33f6
#
_cell.length_a   1.000
_cell.length_b   1.000
_cell.length_c   1.000
_cell.angle_alpha   90.00
_cell.angle_beta   90.00
_cell.angle_gamma   90.00
#
_symmetry.space_group_name_H-M   'P 1'
#
loop_
_entity.id
_entity.type
_entity.pdbx_description
1 polymer ?
#
loop_
_entity_poly.entity_id
_entity_poly.type
_entity_poly.pdbx_seq_one_letter_code
_entity_poly.pdbx_strand_id
1 'polypeptide(L)'
;MQVDFSGLIGALLIVAFLSLLPLGVAIFFVVLNRKNHNQFIREKEFLEQQIENQLLKSRVEIQENTLKTISLEIHDNIGQLLSLVKLNLFTASAKYGDESLTETYMLLGQVISDLRSLNKTFNPDFILRDGLLNAIDQEVAILNRAQRFQIRFEKEGEPDFIKGEREVILFRMIQEALHNVVKHADAQNIEIRARINHKTAMFSVSDDGKGFNHRIPKQNGMGLANLEERARLINAKLEIFSYPGAGTNVIIHIDNATKN
;
A
#
# COMPACT_ATOMS: atom_id res chain seq x y z
N MET A 1 -9.29 75.75 -53.97
CA MET A 1 -9.66 75.15 -52.71
C MET A 1 -8.77 73.92 -52.50
N GLN A 2 -7.58 74.13 -51.93
CA GLN A 2 -6.67 73.01 -51.61
C GLN A 2 -7.22 72.28 -50.40
N VAL A 3 -7.63 71.04 -50.61
CA VAL A 3 -8.04 70.16 -49.52
C VAL A 3 -6.79 69.83 -48.73
N ASP A 4 -6.76 70.17 -47.43
CA ASP A 4 -5.62 69.88 -46.57
C ASP A 4 -5.58 68.38 -46.23
N PHE A 5 -4.93 67.61 -47.11
CA PHE A 5 -4.78 66.14 -47.02
C PHE A 5 -4.07 65.73 -45.73
N SER A 6 -3.22 66.56 -45.13
CA SER A 6 -2.48 66.26 -43.93
C SER A 6 -3.39 66.29 -42.67
N GLY A 7 -4.35 67.18 -42.60
CA GLY A 7 -5.34 67.21 -41.55
C GLY A 7 -6.32 66.03 -41.59
N LEU A 8 -6.69 65.58 -42.80
CA LEU A 8 -7.60 64.44 -42.97
C LEU A 8 -6.93 63.11 -42.55
N ILE A 9 -5.64 62.92 -42.89
CA ILE A 9 -4.86 61.74 -42.45
C ILE A 9 -4.67 61.74 -40.94
N GLY A 10 -4.39 62.89 -40.31
CA GLY A 10 -4.28 63.02 -38.85
C GLY A 10 -5.57 62.66 -38.15
N ALA A 11 -6.72 63.14 -38.64
CA ALA A 11 -8.01 62.78 -38.08
C ALA A 11 -8.34 61.28 -38.18
N LEU A 12 -8.04 60.64 -39.31
CA LEU A 12 -8.23 59.21 -39.53
C LEU A 12 -7.34 58.36 -38.59
N LEU A 13 -6.09 58.78 -38.39
CA LEU A 13 -5.18 58.08 -37.45
C LEU A 13 -5.65 58.18 -35.99
N ILE A 14 -6.18 59.35 -35.57
CA ILE A 14 -6.76 59.55 -34.23
C ILE A 14 -7.99 58.65 -34.04
N VAL A 15 -8.90 58.61 -35.02
CA VAL A 15 -10.10 57.77 -34.95
C VAL A 15 -9.71 56.27 -34.92
N ALA A 16 -8.74 55.83 -35.72
CA ALA A 16 -8.23 54.47 -35.71
C ALA A 16 -7.59 54.11 -34.36
N PHE A 17 -6.79 55.02 -33.77
CA PHE A 17 -6.18 54.82 -32.47
C PHE A 17 -7.23 54.75 -31.34
N LEU A 18 -8.22 55.63 -31.34
CA LEU A 18 -9.31 55.65 -30.38
C LEU A 18 -10.21 54.38 -30.46
N SER A 19 -10.36 53.80 -31.65
CA SER A 19 -11.13 52.56 -31.85
C SER A 19 -10.34 51.29 -31.48
N LEU A 20 -9.01 51.26 -31.64
CA LEU A 20 -8.16 50.12 -31.32
C LEU A 20 -7.84 50.03 -29.81
N LEU A 21 -7.80 51.16 -29.09
CA LEU A 21 -7.45 51.19 -27.69
C LEU A 21 -8.43 50.39 -26.79
N PRO A 22 -9.77 50.50 -26.88
CA PRO A 22 -10.70 49.69 -26.11
C PRO A 22 -10.62 48.21 -26.45
N LEU A 23 -10.32 47.85 -27.71
CA LEU A 23 -10.14 46.48 -28.15
C LEU A 23 -8.89 45.88 -27.48
N GLY A 24 -7.77 46.61 -27.42
CA GLY A 24 -6.55 46.22 -26.72
C GLY A 24 -6.78 45.99 -25.21
N VAL A 25 -7.53 46.91 -24.57
CA VAL A 25 -7.89 46.79 -23.16
C VAL A 25 -8.77 45.55 -22.92
N ALA A 26 -9.75 45.30 -23.78
CA ALA A 26 -10.62 44.12 -23.67
C ALA A 26 -9.84 42.82 -23.81
N ILE A 27 -8.94 42.72 -24.79
CA ILE A 27 -8.07 41.55 -24.99
C ILE A 27 -7.17 41.36 -23.79
N PHE A 28 -6.54 42.44 -23.29
CA PHE A 28 -5.69 42.37 -22.09
C PHE A 28 -6.46 41.86 -20.85
N PHE A 29 -7.68 42.35 -20.65
CA PHE A 29 -8.54 41.92 -19.56
C PHE A 29 -8.93 40.41 -19.70
N VAL A 30 -9.26 39.96 -20.90
CA VAL A 30 -9.58 38.54 -21.16
C VAL A 30 -8.35 37.65 -20.89
N VAL A 31 -7.16 38.08 -21.31
CA VAL A 31 -5.91 37.32 -21.08
C VAL A 31 -5.60 37.24 -19.58
N LEU A 32 -5.71 38.35 -18.87
CA LEU A 32 -5.52 38.39 -17.40
C LEU A 32 -6.53 37.48 -16.69
N ASN A 33 -7.79 37.55 -17.06
CA ASN A 33 -8.85 36.75 -16.43
C ASN A 33 -8.64 35.24 -16.69
N ARG A 34 -8.24 34.86 -17.91
CA ARG A 34 -7.86 33.47 -18.22
C ARG A 34 -6.66 33.00 -17.42
N LYS A 35 -5.63 33.86 -17.27
CA LYS A 35 -4.44 33.51 -16.46
C LYS A 35 -4.81 33.27 -15.00
N ASN A 36 -5.60 34.17 -14.40
CA ASN A 36 -6.05 34.04 -13.03
C ASN A 36 -6.94 32.81 -12.84
N HIS A 37 -7.85 32.55 -13.76
CA HIS A 37 -8.71 31.37 -13.73
C HIS A 37 -7.91 30.05 -13.79
N ASN A 38 -6.92 29.99 -14.69
CA ASN A 38 -6.04 28.81 -14.78
C ASN A 38 -5.16 28.63 -13.54
N GLN A 39 -4.73 29.72 -12.90
CA GLN A 39 -4.01 29.61 -11.62
C GLN A 39 -4.91 29.08 -10.52
N PHE A 40 -6.14 29.58 -10.42
CA PHE A 40 -7.11 29.12 -9.43
C PHE A 40 -7.46 27.63 -9.59
N ILE A 41 -7.64 27.16 -10.86
CA ILE A 41 -7.88 25.72 -11.12
C ILE A 41 -6.69 24.88 -10.66
N ARG A 42 -5.45 25.26 -11.01
CA ARG A 42 -4.24 24.54 -10.59
C ARG A 42 -4.08 24.49 -9.06
N GLU A 43 -4.35 25.60 -8.41
CA GLU A 43 -4.28 25.67 -6.93
C GLU A 43 -5.33 24.77 -6.28
N LYS A 44 -6.55 24.76 -6.84
CA LYS A 44 -7.63 23.88 -6.39
C LYS A 44 -7.26 22.41 -6.57
N GLU A 45 -6.78 22.01 -7.76
CA GLU A 45 -6.32 20.64 -8.03
C GLU A 45 -5.19 20.21 -7.09
N PHE A 46 -4.24 21.11 -6.83
CA PHE A 46 -3.14 20.86 -5.88
C PHE A 46 -3.65 20.66 -4.46
N LEU A 47 -4.58 21.49 -4.00
CA LEU A 47 -5.20 21.35 -2.67
C LEU A 47 -6.01 20.05 -2.55
N GLU A 48 -6.79 19.71 -3.57
CA GLU A 48 -7.53 18.44 -3.62
C GLU A 48 -6.60 17.23 -3.52
N GLN A 49 -5.48 17.23 -4.25
CA GLN A 49 -4.46 16.19 -4.16
C GLN A 49 -3.80 16.13 -2.77
N GLN A 50 -3.54 17.28 -2.16
CA GLN A 50 -3.00 17.30 -0.79
C GLN A 50 -3.96 16.72 0.23
N ILE A 51 -5.24 17.08 0.15
CA ILE A 51 -6.29 16.56 1.04
C ILE A 51 -6.43 15.04 0.83
N GLU A 52 -6.47 14.56 -0.41
CA GLU A 52 -6.55 13.13 -0.71
C GLU A 52 -5.35 12.37 -0.10
N ASN A 53 -4.14 12.88 -0.29
CA ASN A 53 -2.94 12.27 0.28
C ASN A 53 -2.94 12.27 1.82
N GLN A 54 -3.44 13.33 2.45
CA GLN A 54 -3.57 13.38 3.91
C GLN A 54 -4.60 12.38 4.43
N LEU A 55 -5.74 12.25 3.75
CA LEU A 55 -6.77 11.27 4.08
C LEU A 55 -6.25 9.83 3.96
N LEU A 56 -5.49 9.54 2.90
CA LEU A 56 -4.85 8.23 2.71
C LEU A 56 -3.88 7.91 3.84
N LYS A 57 -2.99 8.84 4.18
CA LYS A 57 -2.06 8.69 5.31
C LYS A 57 -2.79 8.42 6.61
N SER A 58 -3.82 9.23 6.92
CA SER A 58 -4.61 9.07 8.13
C SER A 58 -5.33 7.71 8.19
N ARG A 59 -5.87 7.22 7.08
CA ARG A 59 -6.48 5.88 7.01
C ARG A 59 -5.48 4.76 7.31
N VAL A 60 -4.30 4.83 6.70
CA VAL A 60 -3.24 3.83 6.94
C VAL A 60 -2.78 3.87 8.38
N GLU A 61 -2.56 5.06 8.94
CA GLU A 61 -2.16 5.25 10.34
C GLU A 61 -3.22 4.68 11.32
N ILE A 62 -4.50 4.97 11.09
CA ILE A 62 -5.60 4.41 11.89
C ILE A 62 -5.59 2.88 11.79
N GLN A 63 -5.42 2.32 10.59
CA GLN A 63 -5.38 0.88 10.38
C GLN A 63 -4.20 0.23 11.12
N GLU A 64 -2.99 0.80 11.03
CA GLU A 64 -1.81 0.28 11.74
C GLU A 64 -1.96 0.39 13.25
N ASN A 65 -2.49 1.51 13.77
CA ASN A 65 -2.77 1.68 15.19
C ASN A 65 -3.82 0.69 15.69
N THR A 66 -4.84 0.40 14.89
CA THR A 66 -5.86 -0.61 15.21
C THR A 66 -5.23 -2.00 15.29
N LEU A 67 -4.41 -2.38 14.30
CA LEU A 67 -3.71 -3.66 14.30
C LEU A 67 -2.77 -3.78 15.51
N LYS A 68 -2.05 -2.70 15.84
CA LYS A 68 -1.18 -2.66 17.03
C LYS A 68 -1.99 -2.84 18.31
N THR A 69 -3.12 -2.16 18.45
CA THR A 69 -4.00 -2.29 19.63
C THR A 69 -4.54 -3.72 19.77
N ILE A 70 -5.04 -4.29 18.67
CA ILE A 70 -5.51 -5.68 18.63
C ILE A 70 -4.39 -6.64 19.02
N SER A 71 -3.17 -6.42 18.51
CA SER A 71 -2.00 -7.22 18.84
C SER A 71 -1.69 -7.21 20.34
N LEU A 72 -1.72 -6.03 20.96
CA LEU A 72 -1.51 -5.91 22.41
C LEU A 72 -2.61 -6.60 23.20
N GLU A 73 -3.87 -6.45 22.79
CA GLU A 73 -5.03 -7.06 23.45
C GLU A 73 -5.01 -8.60 23.36
N ILE A 74 -4.63 -9.14 22.20
CA ILE A 74 -4.42 -10.58 22.01
C ILE A 74 -3.29 -11.09 22.93
N HIS A 75 -2.20 -10.33 23.02
CA HIS A 75 -1.07 -10.74 23.88
C HIS A 75 -1.45 -10.73 25.36
N ASP A 76 -2.03 -9.64 25.84
CA ASP A 76 -2.25 -9.41 27.27
C ASP A 76 -3.46 -10.17 27.80
N ASN A 77 -4.55 -10.25 27.05
CA ASN A 77 -5.77 -10.92 27.50
C ASN A 77 -5.80 -12.39 27.08
N ILE A 78 -5.79 -12.65 25.76
CA ILE A 78 -5.97 -14.02 25.25
C ILE A 78 -4.74 -14.88 25.53
N GLY A 79 -3.54 -14.35 25.30
CA GLY A 79 -2.29 -15.07 25.52
C GLY A 79 -2.06 -15.44 26.98
N GLN A 80 -2.40 -14.55 27.91
CA GLN A 80 -2.30 -14.83 29.35
C GLN A 80 -3.34 -15.87 29.80
N LEU A 81 -4.61 -15.75 29.36
CA LEU A 81 -5.65 -16.72 29.66
C LEU A 81 -5.32 -18.13 29.17
N LEU A 82 -4.86 -18.24 27.91
CA LEU A 82 -4.45 -19.53 27.34
C LEU A 82 -3.23 -20.12 28.08
N SER A 83 -2.30 -19.28 28.52
CA SER A 83 -1.15 -19.72 29.34
C SER A 83 -1.58 -20.24 30.69
N LEU A 84 -2.59 -19.62 31.32
CA LEU A 84 -3.19 -20.10 32.57
C LEU A 84 -3.90 -21.44 32.39
N VAL A 85 -4.69 -21.58 31.34
CA VAL A 85 -5.36 -22.86 30.98
C VAL A 85 -4.33 -23.94 30.71
N LYS A 86 -3.24 -23.63 30.03
CA LYS A 86 -2.13 -24.57 29.77
C LYS A 86 -1.49 -25.05 31.08
N LEU A 87 -1.27 -24.14 32.05
CA LEU A 87 -0.73 -24.48 33.34
C LEU A 87 -1.67 -25.41 34.14
N ASN A 88 -2.98 -25.14 34.13
CA ASN A 88 -3.99 -25.96 34.76
C ASN A 88 -4.06 -27.37 34.15
N LEU A 89 -4.00 -27.46 32.80
CA LEU A 89 -3.95 -28.75 32.12
C LEU A 89 -2.69 -29.54 32.44
N PHE A 90 -1.54 -28.88 32.51
CA PHE A 90 -0.30 -29.52 32.95
C PHE A 90 -0.42 -30.14 34.33
N THR A 91 -0.97 -29.37 35.26
CA THR A 91 -1.17 -29.85 36.66
C THR A 91 -2.16 -31.03 36.71
N ALA A 92 -3.25 -30.98 35.93
CA ALA A 92 -4.24 -32.05 35.89
C ALA A 92 -3.65 -33.32 35.20
N SER A 93 -2.95 -33.18 34.11
CA SER A 93 -2.29 -34.30 33.40
C SER A 93 -1.27 -35.00 34.33
N ALA A 94 -0.45 -34.21 35.04
CA ALA A 94 0.52 -34.78 36.01
C ALA A 94 -0.15 -35.49 37.16
N LYS A 95 -1.34 -35.05 37.61
CA LYS A 95 -2.07 -35.63 38.75
C LYS A 95 -2.83 -36.90 38.37
N TYR A 96 -3.45 -36.93 37.19
CA TYR A 96 -4.36 -38.02 36.81
C TYR A 96 -3.74 -39.04 35.85
N GLY A 97 -2.59 -38.72 35.20
CA GLY A 97 -1.91 -39.60 34.24
C GLY A 97 -2.71 -39.89 32.98
N ASP A 98 -3.67 -39.03 32.64
CA ASP A 98 -4.57 -39.20 31.51
C ASP A 98 -3.89 -38.74 30.20
N GLU A 99 -3.80 -39.64 29.26
CA GLU A 99 -3.17 -39.41 27.93
C GLU A 99 -3.92 -38.32 27.14
N SER A 100 -5.26 -38.25 27.23
CA SER A 100 -6.10 -37.24 26.61
C SER A 100 -5.81 -35.82 27.12
N LEU A 101 -5.54 -35.67 28.42
CA LEU A 101 -5.12 -34.40 29.02
C LEU A 101 -3.74 -33.97 28.53
N THR A 102 -2.84 -34.93 28.31
CA THR A 102 -1.50 -34.69 27.80
C THR A 102 -1.56 -34.23 26.34
N GLU A 103 -2.38 -34.88 25.50
CA GLU A 103 -2.61 -34.49 24.13
C GLU A 103 -3.23 -33.07 24.03
N THR A 104 -4.24 -32.77 24.86
CA THR A 104 -4.87 -31.45 24.93
C THR A 104 -3.86 -30.37 25.35
N TYR A 105 -2.97 -30.66 26.31
CA TYR A 105 -1.89 -29.75 26.69
C TYR A 105 -0.93 -29.44 25.55
N MET A 106 -0.59 -30.44 24.77
CA MET A 106 0.27 -30.28 23.57
C MET A 106 -0.40 -29.41 22.51
N LEU A 107 -1.67 -29.70 22.18
CA LEU A 107 -2.47 -28.93 21.22
C LEU A 107 -2.62 -27.48 21.67
N LEU A 108 -2.89 -27.23 22.94
CA LEU A 108 -2.97 -25.87 23.48
C LEU A 108 -1.64 -25.14 23.36
N GLY A 109 -0.53 -25.85 23.57
CA GLY A 109 0.81 -25.31 23.36
C GLY A 109 1.03 -24.83 21.91
N GLN A 110 0.54 -25.59 20.95
CA GLN A 110 0.59 -25.23 19.54
C GLN A 110 -0.28 -24.01 19.24
N VAL A 111 -1.53 -23.97 19.74
CA VAL A 111 -2.42 -22.81 19.57
C VAL A 111 -1.79 -21.52 20.12
N ILE A 112 -1.17 -21.59 21.31
CA ILE A 112 -0.47 -20.43 21.90
C ILE A 112 0.70 -19.98 21.02
N SER A 113 1.47 -20.93 20.45
CA SER A 113 2.57 -20.63 19.55
C SER A 113 2.10 -19.96 18.26
N ASP A 114 1.01 -20.47 17.67
CA ASP A 114 0.42 -19.91 16.44
C ASP A 114 -0.17 -18.53 16.70
N LEU A 115 -0.86 -18.32 17.82
CA LEU A 115 -1.37 -17.02 18.24
C LEU A 115 -0.24 -15.99 18.42
N ARG A 116 0.87 -16.38 19.05
CA ARG A 116 2.05 -15.51 19.20
C ARG A 116 2.68 -15.15 17.86
N SER A 117 2.71 -16.09 16.93
CA SER A 117 3.25 -15.87 15.58
C SER A 117 2.38 -14.90 14.80
N LEU A 118 1.05 -15.07 14.81
CA LEU A 118 0.09 -14.12 14.22
C LEU A 118 0.21 -12.73 14.84
N ASN A 119 0.34 -12.67 16.17
CA ASN A 119 0.45 -11.41 16.87
C ASN A 119 1.69 -10.60 16.47
N LYS A 120 2.82 -11.27 16.21
CA LYS A 120 4.03 -10.60 15.70
C LYS A 120 3.81 -9.93 14.36
N THR A 121 3.07 -10.56 13.44
CA THR A 121 2.84 -9.99 12.10
C THR A 121 1.86 -8.82 12.11
N PHE A 122 0.99 -8.72 13.14
CA PHE A 122 0.11 -7.55 13.33
C PHE A 122 0.82 -6.35 13.94
N ASN A 123 1.93 -6.55 14.66
CA ASN A 123 2.65 -5.47 15.32
C ASN A 123 3.68 -4.80 14.39
N PRO A 124 3.49 -3.51 14.01
CA PRO A 124 4.47 -2.78 13.21
C PRO A 124 5.86 -2.71 13.85
N ASP A 125 5.94 -2.65 15.18
CA ASP A 125 7.21 -2.58 15.93
C ASP A 125 8.10 -3.81 15.68
N PHE A 126 7.50 -4.96 15.36
CA PHE A 126 8.22 -6.17 14.99
C PHE A 126 8.94 -5.99 13.64
N ILE A 127 8.25 -5.43 12.64
CA ILE A 127 8.81 -5.18 11.31
C ILE A 127 9.99 -4.20 11.41
N LEU A 128 9.81 -3.12 12.19
CA LEU A 128 10.82 -2.08 12.38
C LEU A 128 12.07 -2.59 13.13
N ARG A 129 11.92 -3.56 14.03
CA ARG A 129 13.02 -4.11 14.83
C ARG A 129 13.76 -5.22 14.11
N ASP A 130 13.03 -6.16 13.53
CA ASP A 130 13.59 -7.39 12.98
C ASP A 130 13.85 -7.29 11.46
N GLY A 131 13.32 -6.24 10.81
CA GLY A 131 13.48 -5.92 9.39
C GLY A 131 12.49 -6.61 8.48
N LEU A 132 12.29 -6.00 7.30
CA LEU A 132 11.30 -6.43 6.30
C LEU A 132 11.47 -7.89 5.86
N LEU A 133 12.68 -8.29 5.47
CA LEU A 133 12.93 -9.63 4.93
C LEU A 133 12.65 -10.71 5.97
N ASN A 134 13.02 -10.47 7.23
CA ASN A 134 12.72 -11.40 8.33
C ASN A 134 11.21 -11.45 8.63
N ALA A 135 10.50 -10.34 8.52
CA ALA A 135 9.05 -10.31 8.67
C ALA A 135 8.35 -11.14 7.58
N ILE A 136 8.82 -11.05 6.33
CA ILE A 136 8.31 -11.89 5.22
C ILE A 136 8.62 -13.36 5.46
N ASP A 137 9.84 -13.73 5.89
CA ASP A 137 10.20 -15.12 6.22
C ASP A 137 9.25 -15.70 7.29
N GLN A 138 8.89 -14.91 8.30
CA GLN A 138 7.98 -15.37 9.34
C GLN A 138 6.55 -15.53 8.83
N GLU A 139 6.05 -14.61 8.00
CA GLU A 139 4.73 -14.74 7.37
C GLU A 139 4.66 -16.02 6.52
N VAL A 140 5.67 -16.28 5.72
CA VAL A 140 5.81 -17.51 4.92
C VAL A 140 5.80 -18.75 5.81
N ALA A 141 6.56 -18.74 6.92
CA ALA A 141 6.60 -19.86 7.85
C ALA A 141 5.24 -20.14 8.51
N ILE A 142 4.48 -19.09 8.84
CA ILE A 142 3.13 -19.21 9.40
C ILE A 142 2.18 -19.84 8.37
N LEU A 143 2.18 -19.32 7.15
CA LEU A 143 1.27 -19.77 6.11
C LEU A 143 1.59 -21.21 5.65
N ASN A 144 2.87 -21.60 5.57
CA ASN A 144 3.28 -22.97 5.21
C ASN A 144 2.85 -24.02 6.26
N ARG A 145 2.67 -23.65 7.53
CA ARG A 145 2.16 -24.58 8.57
C ARG A 145 0.74 -25.06 8.27
N ALA A 146 -0.05 -24.30 7.54
CA ALA A 146 -1.41 -24.68 7.14
C ALA A 146 -1.43 -25.89 6.16
N GLN A 147 -0.29 -26.27 5.58
CA GLN A 147 -0.10 -27.42 4.65
C GLN A 147 -1.08 -27.43 3.45
N ARG A 148 -1.68 -26.29 3.14
CA ARG A 148 -2.68 -26.16 2.07
C ARG A 148 -2.04 -25.78 0.74
N PHE A 149 -0.89 -25.13 0.77
CA PHE A 149 -0.11 -24.65 -0.37
C PHE A 149 1.37 -24.62 0.02
N GLN A 150 2.25 -24.50 -0.97
CA GLN A 150 3.69 -24.34 -0.77
C GLN A 150 4.09 -22.91 -1.11
N ILE A 151 4.66 -22.20 -0.13
CA ILE A 151 5.20 -20.85 -0.33
C ILE A 151 6.72 -20.93 -0.31
N ARG A 152 7.36 -20.39 -1.36
CA ARG A 152 8.80 -20.20 -1.44
C ARG A 152 9.13 -18.72 -1.42
N PHE A 153 10.12 -18.33 -0.64
CA PHE A 153 10.65 -16.98 -0.62
C PHE A 153 12.10 -16.97 -1.07
N GLU A 154 12.38 -16.28 -2.17
CA GLU A 154 13.72 -16.06 -2.70
C GLU A 154 14.09 -14.60 -2.48
N LYS A 155 15.26 -14.36 -1.89
CA LYS A 155 15.74 -13.02 -1.58
C LYS A 155 17.17 -12.82 -2.06
N GLU A 156 17.40 -11.66 -2.68
CA GLU A 156 18.69 -11.21 -3.18
C GLU A 156 18.91 -9.74 -2.81
N GLY A 157 19.96 -9.45 -2.03
CA GLY A 157 20.30 -8.13 -1.53
C GLY A 157 19.54 -7.74 -0.25
N GLU A 158 19.85 -6.54 0.25
CA GLU A 158 19.29 -5.98 1.49
C GLU A 158 18.60 -4.64 1.22
N PRO A 159 17.43 -4.36 1.82
CA PRO A 159 16.62 -3.16 1.57
C PRO A 159 17.09 -1.95 2.40
N ASP A 160 18.38 -1.60 2.36
CA ASP A 160 18.99 -0.56 3.21
C ASP A 160 18.34 0.81 3.10
N PHE A 161 17.75 1.13 1.96
CA PHE A 161 17.08 2.42 1.70
C PHE A 161 15.56 2.40 1.98
N ILE A 162 15.00 1.24 2.33
CA ILE A 162 13.59 1.10 2.72
C ILE A 162 13.55 1.00 4.24
N LYS A 163 13.22 2.09 4.92
CA LYS A 163 13.23 2.16 6.39
C LYS A 163 11.95 2.79 6.94
N GLY A 164 11.65 2.46 8.19
CA GLY A 164 10.56 3.06 8.94
C GLY A 164 9.18 2.76 8.35
N GLU A 165 8.38 3.79 8.21
CA GLU A 165 6.99 3.67 7.71
C GLU A 165 6.90 2.99 6.33
N ARG A 166 7.87 3.26 5.42
CA ARG A 166 7.92 2.62 4.10
C ARG A 166 8.08 1.11 4.19
N GLU A 167 8.84 0.64 5.16
CA GLU A 167 9.09 -0.78 5.43
C GLU A 167 7.80 -1.49 5.90
N VAL A 168 7.07 -0.87 6.83
CA VAL A 168 5.79 -1.36 7.33
C VAL A 168 4.75 -1.40 6.20
N ILE A 169 4.61 -0.31 5.44
CA ILE A 169 3.64 -0.24 4.33
C ILE A 169 3.95 -1.31 3.27
N LEU A 170 5.22 -1.50 2.91
CA LEU A 170 5.62 -2.51 1.94
C LEU A 170 5.32 -3.94 2.44
N PHE A 171 5.60 -4.23 3.72
CA PHE A 171 5.22 -5.50 4.32
C PHE A 171 3.71 -5.74 4.24
N ARG A 172 2.89 -4.73 4.54
CA ARG A 172 1.43 -4.83 4.42
C ARG A 172 0.96 -5.07 2.99
N MET A 173 1.66 -4.52 1.99
CA MET A 173 1.36 -4.80 0.59
C MET A 173 1.63 -6.27 0.25
N ILE A 174 2.75 -6.82 0.68
CA ILE A 174 3.10 -8.23 0.47
C ILE A 174 2.10 -9.14 1.19
N GLN A 175 1.75 -8.80 2.44
CA GLN A 175 0.76 -9.53 3.24
C GLN A 175 -0.63 -9.53 2.58
N GLU A 176 -1.08 -8.39 2.05
CA GLU A 176 -2.34 -8.29 1.31
C GLU A 176 -2.32 -9.13 0.03
N ALA A 177 -1.21 -9.10 -0.71
CA ALA A 177 -1.06 -9.94 -1.91
C ALA A 177 -1.13 -11.43 -1.55
N LEU A 178 -0.44 -11.89 -0.50
CA LEU A 178 -0.52 -13.26 0.01
C LEU A 178 -1.93 -13.63 0.48
N HIS A 179 -2.59 -12.73 1.20
CA HIS A 179 -3.97 -12.95 1.67
C HIS A 179 -4.94 -13.13 0.49
N ASN A 180 -4.76 -12.34 -0.57
CA ASN A 180 -5.56 -12.48 -1.79
C ASN A 180 -5.36 -13.84 -2.46
N VAL A 181 -4.13 -14.35 -2.50
CA VAL A 181 -3.85 -15.71 -3.01
C VAL A 181 -4.54 -16.77 -2.13
N VAL A 182 -4.30 -16.73 -0.83
CA VAL A 182 -4.86 -17.71 0.13
C VAL A 182 -6.38 -17.77 0.10
N LYS A 183 -7.03 -16.61 -0.05
CA LYS A 183 -8.50 -16.49 0.01
C LYS A 183 -9.18 -16.76 -1.34
N HIS A 184 -8.52 -16.42 -2.44
CA HIS A 184 -9.20 -16.31 -3.72
C HIS A 184 -8.60 -17.16 -4.85
N ALA A 185 -7.31 -17.53 -4.79
CA ALA A 185 -6.62 -18.06 -5.95
C ALA A 185 -6.81 -19.57 -6.17
N ASP A 186 -7.07 -20.35 -5.12
CA ASP A 186 -7.02 -21.83 -5.16
C ASP A 186 -5.66 -22.36 -5.69
N ALA A 187 -4.58 -21.65 -5.36
CA ALA A 187 -3.24 -21.95 -5.77
C ALA A 187 -2.65 -23.13 -4.99
N GLN A 188 -1.73 -23.85 -5.61
CA GLN A 188 -0.88 -24.86 -4.94
C GLN A 188 0.49 -24.33 -4.62
N ASN A 189 1.05 -23.49 -5.49
CA ASN A 189 2.37 -22.91 -5.32
C ASN A 189 2.30 -21.38 -5.33
N ILE A 190 3.00 -20.80 -4.36
CA ILE A 190 3.14 -19.35 -4.22
C ILE A 190 4.63 -19.04 -4.18
N GLU A 191 5.07 -18.09 -4.97
CA GLU A 191 6.46 -17.66 -4.99
C GLU A 191 6.56 -16.18 -4.67
N ILE A 192 7.39 -15.87 -3.67
CA ILE A 192 7.75 -14.50 -3.31
C ILE A 192 9.19 -14.30 -3.74
N ARG A 193 9.49 -13.21 -4.44
CA ARG A 193 10.86 -12.82 -4.78
C ARG A 193 11.13 -11.40 -4.34
N ALA A 194 12.29 -11.19 -3.72
CA ALA A 194 12.84 -9.89 -3.42
C ALA A 194 14.19 -9.73 -4.13
N ARG A 195 14.28 -8.81 -5.08
CA ARG A 195 15.52 -8.44 -5.75
C ARG A 195 15.85 -7.00 -5.43
N ILE A 196 16.96 -6.81 -4.72
CA ILE A 196 17.31 -5.53 -4.12
C ILE A 196 18.74 -5.18 -4.50
N ASN A 197 18.95 -3.97 -4.96
CA ASN A 197 20.25 -3.38 -5.18
C ASN A 197 20.30 -1.97 -4.56
N HIS A 198 21.42 -1.27 -4.65
CA HIS A 198 21.59 0.06 -4.04
C HIS A 198 20.64 1.14 -4.57
N LYS A 199 20.03 0.95 -5.75
CA LYS A 199 19.18 1.96 -6.40
C LYS A 199 17.72 1.57 -6.44
N THR A 200 17.41 0.28 -6.50
CA THR A 200 16.05 -0.21 -6.72
C THR A 200 15.79 -1.47 -5.89
N ALA A 201 14.54 -1.64 -5.50
CA ALA A 201 14.06 -2.89 -4.95
C ALA A 201 12.81 -3.32 -5.72
N MET A 202 12.74 -4.61 -6.04
CA MET A 202 11.59 -5.24 -6.66
C MET A 202 11.12 -6.37 -5.77
N PHE A 203 9.87 -6.35 -5.40
CA PHE A 203 9.20 -7.43 -4.69
C PHE A 203 8.09 -7.99 -5.58
N SER A 204 7.99 -9.31 -5.68
CA SER A 204 6.91 -9.94 -6.42
C SER A 204 6.27 -11.07 -5.62
N VAL A 205 4.95 -11.20 -5.73
CA VAL A 205 4.15 -12.31 -5.20
C VAL A 205 3.43 -12.93 -6.38
N SER A 206 3.74 -14.18 -6.68
CA SER A 206 3.19 -14.93 -7.82
C SER A 206 2.53 -16.22 -7.36
N ASP A 207 1.39 -16.56 -7.94
CA ASP A 207 0.66 -17.80 -7.69
C ASP A 207 0.29 -18.53 -9.00
N ASP A 208 0.07 -19.83 -8.90
CA ASP A 208 -0.39 -20.70 -9.97
C ASP A 208 -1.91 -20.96 -9.95
N GLY A 209 -2.66 -20.11 -9.29
CA GLY A 209 -4.09 -20.29 -9.08
C GLY A 209 -4.97 -19.91 -10.27
N LYS A 210 -6.28 -19.76 -10.01
CA LYS A 210 -7.28 -19.52 -11.07
C LYS A 210 -7.20 -18.14 -11.73
N GLY A 211 -6.47 -17.17 -11.14
CA GLY A 211 -6.37 -15.81 -11.65
C GLY A 211 -7.73 -15.11 -11.76
N PHE A 212 -7.72 -13.90 -12.33
CA PHE A 212 -8.92 -13.11 -12.58
C PHE A 212 -8.72 -12.14 -13.75
N ASN A 213 -9.82 -11.56 -14.26
CA ASN A 213 -9.73 -10.54 -15.27
C ASN A 213 -9.55 -9.15 -14.63
N HIS A 214 -8.31 -8.70 -14.56
CA HIS A 214 -7.94 -7.41 -13.96
C HIS A 214 -8.57 -6.17 -14.65
N ARG A 215 -8.99 -6.29 -15.91
CA ARG A 215 -9.56 -5.17 -16.69
C ARG A 215 -11.02 -4.88 -16.37
N ILE A 216 -11.69 -5.71 -15.56
CA ILE A 216 -13.09 -5.52 -15.19
C ILE A 216 -13.17 -4.84 -13.82
N PRO A 217 -13.53 -3.52 -13.74
CA PRO A 217 -13.51 -2.76 -12.48
C PRO A 217 -14.37 -3.34 -11.35
N LYS A 218 -15.46 -4.06 -11.68
CA LYS A 218 -16.35 -4.71 -10.68
C LYS A 218 -15.72 -5.89 -9.93
N GLN A 219 -14.60 -6.43 -10.40
CA GLN A 219 -13.86 -7.52 -9.75
C GLN A 219 -12.72 -7.02 -8.86
N ASN A 220 -12.39 -5.72 -8.93
CA ASN A 220 -11.39 -5.13 -8.07
C ASN A 220 -11.99 -4.92 -6.68
N GLY A 221 -11.80 -5.89 -5.80
CA GLY A 221 -12.19 -5.80 -4.39
C GLY A 221 -11.39 -4.74 -3.63
N MET A 222 -11.76 -4.45 -2.37
CA MET A 222 -11.07 -3.50 -1.50
C MET A 222 -9.56 -3.79 -1.38
N GLY A 223 -9.13 -5.04 -1.48
CA GLY A 223 -7.72 -5.42 -1.39
C GLY A 223 -6.84 -4.82 -2.47
N LEU A 224 -7.29 -4.80 -3.74
CA LEU A 224 -6.52 -4.19 -4.83
C LEU A 224 -6.45 -2.67 -4.69
N ALA A 225 -7.54 -2.02 -4.31
CA ALA A 225 -7.55 -0.60 -4.02
C ALA A 225 -6.57 -0.24 -2.89
N ASN A 226 -6.53 -1.02 -1.82
CA ASN A 226 -5.58 -0.86 -0.72
C ASN A 226 -4.11 -1.01 -1.18
N LEU A 227 -3.82 -1.94 -2.10
CA LEU A 227 -2.48 -2.09 -2.68
C LEU A 227 -2.08 -0.84 -3.46
N GLU A 228 -2.97 -0.30 -4.30
CA GLU A 228 -2.72 0.91 -5.07
C GLU A 228 -2.51 2.14 -4.18
N GLU A 229 -3.35 2.31 -3.15
CA GLU A 229 -3.23 3.39 -2.16
C GLU A 229 -1.88 3.35 -1.43
N ARG A 230 -1.49 2.17 -0.94
CA ARG A 230 -0.22 1.96 -0.25
C ARG A 230 0.99 2.18 -1.17
N ALA A 231 0.92 1.73 -2.43
CA ALA A 231 1.97 1.97 -3.40
C ALA A 231 2.20 3.47 -3.61
N ARG A 232 1.13 4.28 -3.73
CA ARG A 232 1.23 5.74 -3.84
C ARG A 232 1.90 6.37 -2.61
N LEU A 233 1.56 5.92 -1.39
CA LEU A 233 2.13 6.48 -0.15
C LEU A 233 3.65 6.32 -0.05
N ILE A 234 4.20 5.22 -0.57
CA ILE A 234 5.64 4.95 -0.53
C ILE A 234 6.36 5.28 -1.84
N ASN A 235 5.67 5.94 -2.79
CA ASN A 235 6.17 6.22 -4.14
C ASN A 235 6.66 4.95 -4.85
N ALA A 236 5.93 3.84 -4.71
CA ALA A 236 6.21 2.59 -5.39
C ALA A 236 5.35 2.48 -6.66
N LYS A 237 5.91 1.84 -7.69
CA LYS A 237 5.16 1.43 -8.86
C LYS A 237 4.59 0.03 -8.61
N LEU A 238 3.27 -0.12 -8.74
CA LEU A 238 2.56 -1.39 -8.61
C LEU A 238 2.15 -1.87 -10.01
N GLU A 239 2.44 -3.15 -10.29
CA GLU A 239 1.99 -3.83 -11.50
C GLU A 239 1.30 -5.13 -11.10
N ILE A 240 0.13 -5.40 -11.69
CA ILE A 240 -0.65 -6.60 -11.40
C ILE A 240 -0.96 -7.29 -12.74
N PHE A 241 -0.49 -8.51 -12.89
CA PHE A 241 -0.75 -9.36 -14.05
C PHE A 241 -1.59 -10.55 -13.59
N SER A 242 -2.83 -10.64 -14.07
CA SER A 242 -3.71 -11.76 -13.77
C SER A 242 -4.58 -12.07 -14.98
N TYR A 243 -4.69 -13.36 -15.27
CA TYR A 243 -5.57 -13.88 -16.33
C TYR A 243 -6.30 -15.11 -15.81
N PRO A 244 -7.56 -15.32 -16.20
CA PRO A 244 -8.31 -16.52 -15.83
C PRO A 244 -7.56 -17.80 -16.21
N GLY A 245 -7.28 -18.67 -15.24
CA GLY A 245 -6.57 -19.93 -15.41
C GLY A 245 -5.04 -19.84 -15.45
N ALA A 246 -4.44 -18.64 -15.26
CA ALA A 246 -2.99 -18.44 -15.36
C ALA A 246 -2.37 -17.85 -14.08
N GLY A 247 -3.13 -17.83 -12.96
CA GLY A 247 -2.66 -17.28 -11.70
C GLY A 247 -2.58 -15.75 -11.69
N THR A 248 -1.89 -15.24 -10.67
CA THR A 248 -1.67 -13.80 -10.49
C THR A 248 -0.21 -13.52 -10.17
N ASN A 249 0.30 -12.38 -10.66
CA ASN A 249 1.62 -11.88 -10.30
C ASN A 249 1.47 -10.39 -9.93
N VAL A 250 1.76 -10.07 -8.66
CA VAL A 250 1.78 -8.71 -8.12
C VAL A 250 3.25 -8.30 -8.00
N ILE A 251 3.63 -7.19 -8.64
CA ILE A 251 5.01 -6.68 -8.64
C ILE A 251 5.03 -5.28 -8.08
N ILE A 252 5.92 -5.04 -7.13
CA ILE A 252 6.11 -3.76 -6.46
C ILE A 252 7.55 -3.29 -6.74
N HIS A 253 7.69 -2.16 -7.42
CA HIS A 253 8.99 -1.53 -7.68
C HIS A 253 9.16 -0.30 -6.80
N ILE A 254 10.32 -0.20 -6.15
CA ILE A 254 10.66 0.93 -5.28
C ILE A 254 12.04 1.45 -5.71
N ASP A 255 12.09 2.73 -6.03
CA ASP A 255 13.34 3.41 -6.31
C ASP A 255 13.92 4.01 -5.04
N ASN A 256 15.24 3.93 -4.91
CA ASN A 256 15.99 4.70 -3.92
C ASN A 256 16.00 6.16 -4.38
N ALA A 257 14.91 6.89 -4.04
CA ALA A 257 14.89 8.33 -4.27
C ALA A 257 15.89 9.00 -3.32
N THR A 258 17.16 8.99 -3.70
CA THR A 258 18.09 9.99 -3.18
C THR A 258 17.51 11.35 -3.53
N LYS A 259 16.99 12.06 -2.52
CA LYS A 259 16.70 13.49 -2.67
C LYS A 259 17.99 14.17 -3.16
N ASN A 260 18.00 14.55 -4.45
CA ASN A 260 18.88 15.61 -4.93
C ASN A 260 18.40 16.95 -4.38
#